data_036027e633d975bdcf2d9803cc6583f9
#
_entry.id   036027e633d975bdcf2d9803cc6583f9
#
_cell.length_a   1.000
_cell.length_b   1.000
_cell.length_c   1.000
_cell.angle_alpha   90.00
_cell.angle_beta   90.00
_cell.angle_gamma   90.00
#
_symmetry.space_group_name_H-M   'P 1'
#
loop_
_entity.id
_entity.type
_entity.pdbx_description
1 polymer ?
#
loop_
_entity_poly.entity_id
_entity_poly.type
_entity_poly.pdbx_seq_one_letter_code
_entity_poly.pdbx_strand_id
1 'polypeptide(L)'
;MTRATDLSDDLPASPVSGRLQAGYAKAEDATPSSDTLLINEQSRLLEASGQRIYKFGFGQSPFPVFAPAVATLAAHAAQKAYLPVQGLPALRERVAAFHGVVDQTPWEAERVLVGPGSKLLLFALIKSLPAADILIPAPAWVSYAPQARMAGQHAVRLEATWDERWQVTPETLERHCRERPERLKVLIHNAPGNPTGLAPDADTQQRLADVARRHGVLVLADEIYGLLHHRGAYRAFARDYPEGTVTTGGLSKWCGAGGWRLGVMHAPASLGDELFQRLLGVASETWSSVASPIQQAAMTAYTPGPELDAYLQRQRAVLAEIGGWCAARLNAAGVRTHAPDGGFYLFPDFAMHRRRLASRGIATSRELTRRLLDEAGVALLPGSAFGCPPEQLTVRLAYVDFEGGELLATSGEVLGSPTLRQTREGIEAIVDWLERD
;
A
#
# COMPACT_ATOMS: atom_id res chain seq x y z
N MET A 1 -44.44 0.79 -21.80
CA MET A 1 -43.16 1.42 -22.15
C MET A 1 -43.34 2.92 -22.02
N THR A 2 -43.13 3.46 -20.83
CA THR A 2 -43.17 4.90 -20.56
C THR A 2 -41.72 5.39 -20.63
N ARG A 3 -41.45 6.31 -21.54
CA ARG A 3 -40.13 6.97 -21.67
C ARG A 3 -39.87 7.73 -20.38
N ALA A 4 -38.75 7.43 -19.73
CA ALA A 4 -38.17 8.29 -18.70
C ALA A 4 -37.80 9.62 -19.38
N THR A 5 -38.53 10.69 -19.05
CA THR A 5 -38.16 12.06 -19.41
C THR A 5 -36.89 12.41 -18.66
N ASP A 6 -35.86 12.75 -19.41
CA ASP A 6 -34.60 13.28 -18.92
C ASP A 6 -34.88 14.63 -18.25
N LEU A 7 -34.83 14.68 -16.91
CA LEU A 7 -35.12 15.87 -16.09
C LEU A 7 -33.84 16.71 -15.84
N SER A 8 -32.77 16.48 -16.62
CA SER A 8 -31.44 17.10 -16.31
C SER A 8 -31.19 18.46 -16.94
N ASP A 9 -31.97 18.89 -17.95
CA ASP A 9 -31.58 20.06 -18.76
C ASP A 9 -32.21 21.42 -18.39
N ASP A 10 -33.08 21.51 -17.38
CA ASP A 10 -33.83 22.77 -17.09
C ASP A 10 -33.73 23.27 -15.64
N LEU A 11 -32.77 22.82 -14.85
CA LEU A 11 -32.57 23.40 -13.53
C LEU A 11 -31.67 24.65 -13.62
N PRO A 12 -32.14 25.84 -13.18
CA PRO A 12 -31.32 27.04 -13.15
C PRO A 12 -30.08 26.81 -12.27
N ALA A 13 -28.93 27.30 -12.71
CA ALA A 13 -27.69 27.19 -11.96
C ALA A 13 -27.89 27.70 -10.52
N SER A 14 -27.68 26.79 -9.54
CA SER A 14 -27.85 27.14 -8.13
C SER A 14 -26.92 28.27 -7.72
N PRO A 15 -27.39 29.30 -6.98
CA PRO A 15 -26.49 30.32 -6.39
C PRO A 15 -25.38 29.71 -5.53
N VAL A 16 -25.60 28.52 -4.98
CA VAL A 16 -24.60 27.73 -4.22
C VAL A 16 -23.46 27.28 -5.13
N SER A 17 -23.75 26.85 -6.37
CA SER A 17 -22.71 26.37 -7.30
C SER A 17 -21.70 27.47 -7.64
N GLY A 18 -22.14 28.73 -7.86
CA GLY A 18 -21.25 29.85 -8.10
C GLY A 18 -20.33 30.19 -6.91
N ARG A 19 -20.86 30.08 -5.68
CA ARG A 19 -20.06 30.27 -4.46
C ARG A 19 -19.05 29.15 -4.23
N LEU A 20 -19.45 27.89 -4.53
CA LEU A 20 -18.57 26.73 -4.44
C LEU A 20 -17.43 26.84 -5.46
N GLN A 21 -17.74 27.17 -6.73
CA GLN A 21 -16.72 27.37 -7.78
C GLN A 21 -15.74 28.49 -7.42
N ALA A 22 -16.22 29.62 -6.92
CA ALA A 22 -15.38 30.72 -6.46
C ALA A 22 -14.53 30.35 -5.23
N GLY A 23 -15.04 29.48 -4.36
CA GLY A 23 -14.29 28.92 -3.22
C GLY A 23 -13.22 27.94 -3.67
N TYR A 24 -13.54 27.03 -4.58
CA TYR A 24 -12.57 26.06 -5.12
C TYR A 24 -11.48 26.71 -5.97
N ALA A 25 -11.76 27.79 -6.69
CA ALA A 25 -10.76 28.53 -7.45
C ALA A 25 -9.69 29.20 -6.56
N LYS A 26 -9.97 29.38 -5.28
CA LYS A 26 -9.03 29.92 -4.27
C LYS A 26 -8.36 28.82 -3.43
N ALA A 27 -8.81 27.59 -3.54
CA ALA A 27 -8.24 26.46 -2.79
C ALA A 27 -7.01 25.93 -3.53
N GLU A 28 -5.83 26.12 -2.96
CA GLU A 28 -4.56 25.63 -3.51
C GLU A 28 -4.45 24.09 -3.45
N ASP A 29 -5.39 23.38 -2.77
CA ASP A 29 -5.29 21.96 -2.42
C ASP A 29 -6.43 21.09 -2.98
N ALA A 30 -6.63 21.11 -4.30
CA ALA A 30 -7.45 20.07 -4.91
C ALA A 30 -6.72 18.72 -4.77
N THR A 31 -7.28 17.79 -3.98
CA THR A 31 -6.78 16.42 -3.92
C THR A 31 -7.36 15.62 -5.10
N PRO A 32 -6.59 15.37 -6.18
CA PRO A 32 -7.09 14.62 -7.33
C PRO A 32 -7.38 13.17 -6.94
N SER A 33 -8.23 12.50 -7.72
CA SER A 33 -8.43 11.06 -7.59
C SER A 33 -7.11 10.31 -7.73
N SER A 34 -6.95 9.25 -6.96
CA SER A 34 -5.73 8.42 -7.00
C SER A 34 -5.51 7.83 -8.40
N ASP A 35 -4.29 7.97 -8.95
CA ASP A 35 -3.89 7.37 -10.22
C ASP A 35 -4.23 5.86 -10.28
N THR A 36 -4.19 5.16 -9.14
CA THR A 36 -4.56 3.74 -9.03
C THR A 36 -6.04 3.50 -9.36
N LEU A 37 -6.93 4.38 -8.94
CA LEU A 37 -8.36 4.25 -9.24
C LEU A 37 -8.65 4.61 -10.69
N LEU A 38 -7.98 5.63 -11.21
CA LEU A 38 -8.15 6.06 -12.60
C LEU A 38 -7.72 4.99 -13.60
N ILE A 39 -6.55 4.36 -13.39
CA ILE A 39 -6.08 3.29 -14.29
C ILE A 39 -6.99 2.06 -14.23
N ASN A 40 -7.52 1.73 -13.05
CA ASN A 40 -8.45 0.61 -12.90
C ASN A 40 -9.76 0.86 -13.66
N GLU A 41 -10.31 2.06 -13.58
CA GLU A 41 -11.52 2.45 -14.31
C GLU A 41 -11.27 2.46 -15.82
N GLN A 42 -10.16 3.05 -16.27
CA GLN A 42 -9.77 3.05 -17.68
C GLN A 42 -9.59 1.62 -18.22
N SER A 43 -8.93 0.74 -17.45
CA SER A 43 -8.77 -0.66 -17.84
C SER A 43 -10.11 -1.37 -18.02
N ARG A 44 -11.08 -1.15 -17.11
CA ARG A 44 -12.43 -1.70 -17.23
C ARG A 44 -13.17 -1.22 -18.48
N LEU A 45 -13.07 0.07 -18.80
CA LEU A 45 -13.70 0.64 -19.99
C LEU A 45 -13.11 0.05 -21.28
N LEU A 46 -11.79 -0.11 -21.36
CA LEU A 46 -11.12 -0.72 -22.50
C LEU A 46 -11.49 -2.20 -22.66
N GLU A 47 -11.56 -2.96 -21.57
CA GLU A 47 -12.05 -4.35 -21.61
C GLU A 47 -13.51 -4.44 -22.10
N ALA A 48 -14.39 -3.54 -21.62
CA ALA A 48 -15.76 -3.49 -22.05
C ALA A 48 -15.89 -3.16 -23.56
N SER A 49 -14.90 -2.50 -24.16
CA SER A 49 -14.81 -2.27 -25.60
C SER A 49 -14.22 -3.44 -26.41
N GLY A 50 -13.90 -4.57 -25.74
CA GLY A 50 -13.35 -5.78 -26.37
C GLY A 50 -11.83 -5.83 -26.46
N GLN A 51 -11.11 -4.87 -25.86
CA GLN A 51 -9.66 -4.88 -25.82
C GLN A 51 -9.17 -5.84 -24.73
N ARG A 52 -8.09 -6.57 -25.03
CA ARG A 52 -7.39 -7.40 -24.03
C ARG A 52 -6.48 -6.52 -23.20
N ILE A 53 -6.67 -6.52 -21.88
CA ILE A 53 -5.86 -5.72 -20.95
C ILE A 53 -5.20 -6.63 -19.91
N TYR A 54 -3.88 -6.44 -19.72
CA TYR A 54 -3.08 -7.06 -18.66
C TYR A 54 -3.05 -6.10 -17.45
N LYS A 55 -3.67 -6.51 -16.34
CA LYS A 55 -3.99 -5.61 -15.21
C LYS A 55 -2.89 -5.54 -14.15
N PHE A 56 -1.81 -4.86 -14.44
CA PHE A 56 -0.72 -4.64 -13.48
C PHE A 56 -0.81 -3.31 -12.72
N GLY A 57 -1.89 -2.54 -12.93
CA GLY A 57 -2.07 -1.22 -12.31
C GLY A 57 -2.69 -1.25 -10.91
N PHE A 58 -3.43 -2.30 -10.53
CA PHE A 58 -4.16 -2.37 -9.27
C PHE A 58 -3.61 -3.46 -8.33
N GLY A 59 -3.15 -3.05 -7.14
CA GLY A 59 -2.54 -3.93 -6.16
C GLY A 59 -3.55 -4.49 -5.15
N GLN A 60 -4.35 -5.45 -5.55
CA GLN A 60 -5.21 -6.25 -4.68
C GLN A 60 -4.62 -7.65 -4.50
N SER A 61 -4.78 -8.25 -3.31
CA SER A 61 -4.40 -9.64 -3.10
C SER A 61 -5.14 -10.55 -4.08
N PRO A 62 -4.45 -11.42 -4.82
CA PRO A 62 -5.10 -12.36 -5.75
C PRO A 62 -5.67 -13.59 -5.04
N PHE A 63 -5.34 -13.76 -3.75
CA PHE A 63 -5.76 -14.92 -2.97
C PHE A 63 -7.15 -14.72 -2.36
N PRO A 64 -7.95 -15.78 -2.24
CA PRO A 64 -9.21 -15.76 -1.51
C PRO A 64 -8.98 -15.40 -0.04
N VAL A 65 -10.02 -14.84 0.58
CA VAL A 65 -10.00 -14.57 2.02
C VAL A 65 -9.77 -15.88 2.79
N PHE A 66 -8.99 -15.83 3.86
CA PHE A 66 -8.73 -16.96 4.76
C PHE A 66 -10.04 -17.62 5.20
N ALA A 67 -10.25 -18.88 4.82
CA ALA A 67 -11.54 -19.56 4.88
C ALA A 67 -12.17 -19.61 6.31
N PRO A 68 -11.39 -19.86 7.40
CA PRO A 68 -11.95 -19.82 8.76
C PRO A 68 -12.52 -18.44 9.14
N ALA A 69 -11.89 -17.35 8.66
CA ALA A 69 -12.42 -16.00 8.90
C ALA A 69 -13.74 -15.76 8.15
N VAL A 70 -13.89 -16.31 6.92
CA VAL A 70 -15.15 -16.25 6.16
C VAL A 70 -16.25 -16.99 6.89
N ALA A 71 -15.99 -18.19 7.44
CA ALA A 71 -16.95 -18.95 8.20
C ALA A 71 -17.40 -18.19 9.46
N THR A 72 -16.46 -17.56 10.18
CA THR A 72 -16.76 -16.73 11.35
C THR A 72 -17.61 -15.52 10.97
N LEU A 73 -17.30 -14.83 9.84
CA LEU A 73 -18.11 -13.72 9.35
C LEU A 73 -19.56 -14.15 9.11
N ALA A 74 -19.77 -15.28 8.43
CA ALA A 74 -21.10 -15.81 8.15
C ALA A 74 -21.89 -16.11 9.42
N ALA A 75 -21.24 -16.72 10.43
CA ALA A 75 -21.86 -17.03 11.73
C ALA A 75 -22.23 -15.78 12.54
N HIS A 76 -21.57 -14.65 12.31
CA HIS A 76 -21.79 -13.41 13.07
C HIS A 76 -22.44 -12.30 12.23
N ALA A 77 -22.88 -12.56 11.00
CA ALA A 77 -23.45 -11.58 10.09
C ALA A 77 -24.65 -10.81 10.66
N ALA A 78 -25.42 -11.42 11.56
CA ALA A 78 -26.57 -10.78 12.21
C ALA A 78 -26.23 -9.82 13.36
N GLN A 79 -24.95 -9.70 13.76
CA GLN A 79 -24.55 -8.77 14.82
C GLN A 79 -24.67 -7.32 14.32
N LYS A 80 -25.40 -6.50 15.10
CA LYS A 80 -25.77 -5.14 14.72
C LYS A 80 -25.36 -4.04 15.72
N ALA A 81 -24.81 -4.44 16.86
CA ALA A 81 -24.47 -3.48 17.91
C ALA A 81 -23.28 -2.60 17.51
N TYR A 82 -23.32 -1.32 17.86
CA TYR A 82 -22.13 -0.47 17.84
C TYR A 82 -21.11 -1.00 18.85
N LEU A 83 -19.86 -0.99 18.47
CA LEU A 83 -18.73 -1.43 19.28
C LEU A 83 -17.98 -0.23 19.86
N PRO A 84 -17.13 -0.45 20.88
CA PRO A 84 -16.22 0.61 21.35
C PRO A 84 -15.40 1.20 20.20
N VAL A 85 -15.15 2.49 20.23
CA VAL A 85 -14.37 3.22 19.21
C VAL A 85 -13.01 2.56 18.95
N GLN A 86 -12.36 2.13 20.02
CA GLN A 86 -11.06 1.47 19.96
C GLN A 86 -11.11 0.06 19.34
N GLY A 87 -12.28 -0.55 19.25
CA GLY A 87 -12.51 -1.93 18.84
C GLY A 87 -12.80 -2.86 20.02
N LEU A 88 -13.28 -4.07 19.72
CA LEU A 88 -13.58 -5.10 20.72
C LEU A 88 -12.34 -5.39 21.60
N PRO A 89 -12.46 -5.39 22.95
CA PRO A 89 -11.34 -5.73 23.82
C PRO A 89 -10.70 -7.07 23.49
N ALA A 90 -11.49 -8.11 23.28
CA ALA A 90 -10.99 -9.44 22.92
C ALA A 90 -10.24 -9.46 21.57
N LEU A 91 -10.64 -8.62 20.58
CA LEU A 91 -9.89 -8.49 19.32
C LEU A 91 -8.55 -7.77 19.56
N ARG A 92 -8.54 -6.71 20.35
CA ARG A 92 -7.31 -5.97 20.68
C ARG A 92 -6.28 -6.85 21.39
N GLU A 93 -6.73 -7.64 22.36
CA GLU A 93 -5.88 -8.65 23.04
C GLU A 93 -5.32 -9.68 22.06
N ARG A 94 -6.16 -10.17 21.14
CA ARG A 94 -5.75 -11.14 20.11
C ARG A 94 -4.74 -10.55 19.14
N VAL A 95 -4.98 -9.32 18.66
CA VAL A 95 -4.07 -8.58 17.79
C VAL A 95 -2.72 -8.34 18.49
N ALA A 96 -2.75 -7.91 19.75
CA ALA A 96 -1.54 -7.67 20.52
C ALA A 96 -0.72 -8.96 20.73
N ALA A 97 -1.38 -10.07 21.06
CA ALA A 97 -0.71 -11.37 21.20
C ALA A 97 -0.11 -11.85 19.87
N PHE A 98 -0.84 -11.72 18.77
CA PHE A 98 -0.39 -12.12 17.43
C PHE A 98 0.83 -11.31 16.98
N HIS A 99 0.73 -9.98 17.00
CA HIS A 99 1.82 -9.10 16.59
C HIS A 99 3.00 -9.15 17.56
N GLY A 100 2.77 -9.34 18.85
CA GLY A 100 3.85 -9.52 19.82
C GLY A 100 4.79 -10.67 19.45
N VAL A 101 4.24 -11.76 18.89
CA VAL A 101 5.04 -12.91 18.40
C VAL A 101 5.67 -12.59 17.03
N VAL A 102 4.89 -12.07 16.08
CA VAL A 102 5.34 -11.81 14.70
C VAL A 102 6.42 -10.73 14.69
N ASP A 103 6.20 -9.64 15.38
CA ASP A 103 7.06 -8.46 15.39
C ASP A 103 8.23 -8.60 16.38
N GLN A 104 8.18 -9.63 17.23
CA GLN A 104 9.16 -9.85 18.32
C GLN A 104 9.30 -8.62 19.22
N THR A 105 8.18 -7.92 19.45
CA THR A 105 8.07 -6.71 20.26
C THR A 105 6.71 -6.71 20.91
N PRO A 106 6.60 -6.49 22.24
CA PRO A 106 5.31 -6.51 22.91
C PRO A 106 4.41 -5.39 22.39
N TRP A 107 3.13 -5.76 22.18
CA TRP A 107 2.04 -4.81 21.93
C TRP A 107 1.12 -4.81 23.13
N GLU A 108 0.82 -3.63 23.66
CA GLU A 108 -0.16 -3.47 24.72
C GLU A 108 -1.58 -3.41 24.09
N ALA A 109 -2.48 -4.30 24.53
CA ALA A 109 -3.86 -4.35 24.00
C ALA A 109 -4.62 -3.03 24.19
N GLU A 110 -4.31 -2.31 25.26
CA GLU A 110 -4.85 -0.98 25.58
C GLU A 110 -4.38 0.10 24.59
N ARG A 111 -3.32 -0.17 23.85
CA ARG A 111 -2.73 0.72 22.84
C ARG A 111 -3.02 0.29 21.41
N VAL A 112 -3.83 -0.76 21.22
CA VAL A 112 -4.30 -1.18 19.91
C VAL A 112 -5.57 -0.41 19.54
N LEU A 113 -5.62 0.16 18.35
CA LEU A 113 -6.80 0.76 17.73
C LEU A 113 -7.19 -0.01 16.47
N VAL A 114 -8.47 -0.38 16.38
CA VAL A 114 -9.07 -1.02 15.20
C VAL A 114 -9.76 0.04 14.34
N GLY A 115 -9.44 0.08 13.05
CA GLY A 115 -10.00 1.09 12.14
C GLY A 115 -10.37 0.52 10.76
N PRO A 116 -11.06 1.30 9.91
CA PRO A 116 -11.50 0.87 8.58
C PRO A 116 -10.36 0.74 7.55
N GLY A 117 -9.40 -0.15 7.84
CA GLY A 117 -8.17 -0.36 7.09
C GLY A 117 -7.05 0.59 7.50
N SER A 118 -5.79 0.20 7.25
CA SER A 118 -4.60 1.00 7.59
C SER A 118 -4.63 2.40 6.99
N LYS A 119 -5.22 2.57 5.80
CA LYS A 119 -5.32 3.87 5.11
C LYS A 119 -5.91 4.98 6.00
N LEU A 120 -7.04 4.70 6.68
CA LEU A 120 -7.69 5.70 7.54
C LEU A 120 -6.98 5.85 8.88
N LEU A 121 -6.39 4.77 9.40
CA LEU A 121 -5.56 4.81 10.61
C LEU A 121 -4.32 5.69 10.43
N LEU A 122 -3.65 5.58 9.29
CA LEU A 122 -2.51 6.43 8.92
C LEU A 122 -2.91 7.91 8.90
N PHE A 123 -4.02 8.23 8.21
CA PHE A 123 -4.55 9.60 8.18
C PHE A 123 -4.89 10.12 9.58
N ALA A 124 -5.59 9.29 10.38
CA ALA A 124 -6.00 9.67 11.74
C ALA A 124 -4.79 9.96 12.64
N LEU A 125 -3.73 9.14 12.56
CA LEU A 125 -2.49 9.41 13.29
C LEU A 125 -1.86 10.74 12.85
N ILE A 126 -1.65 10.93 11.55
CA ILE A 126 -1.04 12.16 11.02
C ILE A 126 -1.87 13.39 11.41
N LYS A 127 -3.20 13.28 11.42
CA LYS A 127 -4.13 14.36 11.85
C LYS A 127 -4.05 14.66 13.34
N SER A 128 -3.71 13.66 14.16
CA SER A 128 -3.62 13.78 15.63
C SER A 128 -2.31 14.42 16.10
N LEU A 129 -1.31 14.51 15.22
CA LEU A 129 0.00 15.07 15.57
C LEU A 129 -0.01 16.59 15.66
N PRO A 130 0.87 17.20 16.49
CA PRO A 130 1.20 18.61 16.35
C PRO A 130 1.85 18.89 14.99
N ALA A 131 2.15 20.15 14.69
CA ALA A 131 2.81 20.53 13.44
C ALA A 131 4.12 19.76 13.24
N ALA A 132 4.21 18.97 12.15
CA ALA A 132 5.29 18.05 11.88
C ALA A 132 5.75 18.11 10.42
N ASP A 133 6.98 17.68 10.19
CA ASP A 133 7.50 17.30 8.86
C ASP A 133 7.27 15.80 8.67
N ILE A 134 6.43 15.42 7.71
CA ILE A 134 6.18 14.03 7.34
C ILE A 134 7.19 13.63 6.28
N LEU A 135 8.18 12.85 6.68
CA LEU A 135 9.28 12.39 5.85
C LEU A 135 8.83 11.17 5.05
N ILE A 136 8.72 11.30 3.74
CA ILE A 136 8.17 10.29 2.83
C ILE A 136 9.27 9.84 1.87
N PRO A 137 9.82 8.62 2.00
CA PRO A 137 10.72 8.04 1.02
C PRO A 137 10.08 8.02 -0.37
N ALA A 138 10.85 8.34 -1.42
CA ALA A 138 10.37 8.27 -2.80
C ALA A 138 11.21 7.29 -3.61
N PRO A 139 10.58 6.26 -4.21
CA PRO A 139 9.13 6.09 -4.41
C PRO A 139 8.38 5.61 -3.17
N ALA A 140 7.14 6.09 -3.00
CA ALA A 140 6.26 5.71 -1.90
C ALA A 140 4.80 5.60 -2.34
N TRP A 141 3.99 4.89 -1.54
CA TRP A 141 2.57 4.76 -1.83
C TRP A 141 1.88 6.11 -2.03
N VAL A 142 1.09 6.19 -3.10
CA VAL A 142 0.47 7.42 -3.63
C VAL A 142 -0.36 8.22 -2.61
N SER A 143 -0.80 7.60 -1.51
CA SER A 143 -1.69 8.26 -0.53
C SER A 143 -0.95 8.97 0.60
N TYR A 144 0.34 8.73 0.84
CA TYR A 144 1.03 9.33 2.01
C TYR A 144 1.11 10.86 1.90
N ALA A 145 1.61 11.38 0.78
CA ALA A 145 1.76 12.82 0.61
C ALA A 145 0.41 13.57 0.57
N PRO A 146 -0.64 13.10 -0.14
CA PRO A 146 -1.97 13.69 -0.03
C PRO A 146 -2.54 13.66 1.39
N GLN A 147 -2.39 12.56 2.12
CA GLN A 147 -2.87 12.48 3.51
C GLN A 147 -2.16 13.45 4.44
N ALA A 148 -0.83 13.59 4.30
CA ALA A 148 -0.08 14.59 5.06
C ALA A 148 -0.62 16.01 4.81
N ARG A 149 -0.82 16.39 3.54
CA ARG A 149 -1.39 17.71 3.19
C ARG A 149 -2.83 17.89 3.70
N MET A 150 -3.71 16.91 3.49
CA MET A 150 -5.09 16.94 4.00
C MET A 150 -5.15 17.08 5.52
N ALA A 151 -4.17 16.52 6.24
CA ALA A 151 -4.04 16.66 7.68
C ALA A 151 -3.47 18.02 8.12
N GLY A 152 -3.05 18.89 7.17
CA GLY A 152 -2.41 20.17 7.43
C GLY A 152 -0.93 20.06 7.81
N GLN A 153 -0.28 18.94 7.48
CA GLN A 153 1.13 18.68 7.77
C GLN A 153 2.03 18.98 6.56
N HIS A 154 3.30 19.23 6.81
CA HIS A 154 4.29 19.46 5.76
C HIS A 154 4.86 18.12 5.26
N ALA A 155 4.58 17.76 4.01
CA ALA A 155 5.11 16.57 3.37
C ALA A 155 6.51 16.84 2.79
N VAL A 156 7.50 16.10 3.27
CA VAL A 156 8.91 16.21 2.84
C VAL A 156 9.29 14.92 2.11
N ARG A 157 9.71 15.05 0.87
CA ARG A 157 10.20 13.91 0.09
C ARG A 157 11.64 13.59 0.48
N LEU A 158 11.91 12.34 0.83
CA LEU A 158 13.26 11.79 0.94
C LEU A 158 13.60 11.07 -0.36
N GLU A 159 14.71 11.43 -0.97
CA GLU A 159 15.16 10.77 -2.18
C GLU A 159 15.77 9.40 -1.84
N ALA A 160 15.43 8.41 -2.66
CA ALA A 160 16.06 7.10 -2.69
C ALA A 160 16.37 6.73 -4.14
N THR A 161 17.48 6.04 -4.34
CA THR A 161 18.01 5.75 -5.68
C THR A 161 17.91 4.25 -6.01
N TRP A 162 18.13 3.92 -7.27
CA TRP A 162 18.25 2.53 -7.72
C TRP A 162 19.36 1.78 -6.96
N ASP A 163 20.52 2.40 -6.79
CA ASP A 163 21.67 1.77 -6.16
C ASP A 163 21.44 1.50 -4.66
N GLU A 164 20.59 2.32 -4.02
CA GLU A 164 20.11 2.15 -2.64
C GLU A 164 18.88 1.21 -2.58
N ARG A 165 18.59 0.49 -3.64
CA ARG A 165 17.40 -0.37 -3.73
C ARG A 165 16.09 0.36 -3.42
N TRP A 166 15.99 1.64 -3.80
CA TRP A 166 14.85 2.50 -3.49
C TRP A 166 14.52 2.60 -1.99
N GLN A 167 15.53 2.42 -1.12
CA GLN A 167 15.39 2.58 0.32
C GLN A 167 15.99 3.92 0.76
N VAL A 168 15.37 4.53 1.78
CA VAL A 168 16.01 5.69 2.43
C VAL A 168 17.21 5.21 3.22
N THR A 169 18.32 5.93 3.12
CA THR A 169 19.54 5.60 3.88
C THR A 169 19.56 6.32 5.22
N PRO A 170 20.30 5.78 6.22
CA PRO A 170 20.54 6.47 7.49
C PRO A 170 21.13 7.87 7.29
N GLU A 171 22.02 8.04 6.32
CA GLU A 171 22.67 9.32 5.99
C GLU A 171 21.66 10.34 5.45
N THR A 172 20.73 9.89 4.62
CA THR A 172 19.62 10.75 4.10
C THR A 172 18.71 11.18 5.24
N LEU A 173 18.32 10.27 6.14
CA LEU A 173 17.50 10.60 7.30
C LEU A 173 18.24 11.58 8.24
N GLU A 174 19.51 11.31 8.55
CA GLU A 174 20.33 12.16 9.41
C GLU A 174 20.44 13.59 8.88
N ARG A 175 20.66 13.77 7.57
CA ARG A 175 20.72 15.09 6.91
C ARG A 175 19.42 15.86 7.12
N HIS A 176 18.27 15.25 6.85
CA HIS A 176 16.96 15.90 7.02
C HIS A 176 16.62 16.20 8.48
N CYS A 177 17.09 15.39 9.42
CA CYS A 177 16.96 15.68 10.85
C CYS A 177 17.69 16.96 11.26
N ARG A 178 18.85 17.21 10.67
CA ARG A 178 19.68 18.39 10.99
C ARG A 178 19.18 19.69 10.37
N GLU A 179 18.41 19.63 9.27
CA GLU A 179 17.94 20.83 8.56
C GLU A 179 16.97 21.68 9.39
N ARG A 180 16.09 21.06 10.20
CA ARG A 180 15.13 21.74 11.10
C ARG A 180 15.00 20.96 12.40
N PRO A 181 15.98 21.05 13.29
CA PRO A 181 16.05 20.20 14.48
C PRO A 181 14.89 20.46 15.47
N GLU A 182 14.29 21.64 15.45
CA GLU A 182 13.18 22.04 16.33
C GLU A 182 11.82 21.46 15.93
N ARG A 183 11.66 20.99 14.68
CA ARG A 183 10.39 20.45 14.22
C ARG A 183 10.26 18.97 14.52
N LEU A 184 9.07 18.56 14.96
CA LEU A 184 8.73 17.13 15.02
C LEU A 184 8.86 16.52 13.62
N LYS A 185 9.55 15.40 13.53
CA LYS A 185 9.67 14.62 12.29
C LYS A 185 8.99 13.28 12.43
N VAL A 186 8.30 12.88 11.37
CA VAL A 186 7.63 11.59 11.28
C VAL A 186 8.13 10.89 10.02
N LEU A 187 8.88 9.82 10.19
CA LEU A 187 9.32 8.98 9.07
C LEU A 187 8.22 7.97 8.73
N ILE A 188 7.73 7.96 7.50
CA ILE A 188 6.92 6.86 7.00
C ILE A 188 7.85 5.74 6.54
N HIS A 189 7.75 4.59 7.19
CA HIS A 189 8.50 3.38 6.85
C HIS A 189 7.52 2.29 6.36
N ASN A 190 7.64 1.88 5.09
CA ASN A 190 6.80 0.85 4.51
C ASN A 190 7.68 -0.26 3.93
N ALA A 191 7.76 -1.40 4.63
CA ALA A 191 8.61 -2.53 4.25
C ALA A 191 7.91 -3.87 4.56
N PRO A 192 7.82 -4.79 3.56
CA PRO A 192 8.10 -4.58 2.13
C PRO A 192 7.26 -3.45 1.54
N GLY A 193 7.85 -2.64 0.65
CA GLY A 193 7.29 -1.36 0.22
C GLY A 193 6.35 -1.44 -0.99
N ASN A 194 5.36 -0.55 -1.03
CA ASN A 194 4.64 -0.20 -2.24
C ASN A 194 5.20 1.16 -2.72
N PRO A 195 5.82 1.26 -3.90
CA PRO A 195 5.64 0.39 -5.07
C PRO A 195 6.73 -0.67 -5.32
N THR A 196 7.75 -0.79 -4.50
CA THR A 196 9.00 -1.47 -4.86
C THR A 196 9.01 -2.99 -4.59
N GLY A 197 8.21 -3.47 -3.63
CA GLY A 197 8.29 -4.84 -3.13
C GLY A 197 9.55 -5.12 -2.29
N LEU A 198 10.34 -4.10 -1.98
CA LEU A 198 11.64 -4.22 -1.32
C LEU A 198 11.55 -3.90 0.18
N ALA A 199 12.47 -4.48 0.93
CA ALA A 199 12.69 -4.22 2.34
C ALA A 199 14.18 -3.93 2.59
N PRO A 200 14.52 -3.09 3.59
CA PRO A 200 15.90 -2.92 4.02
C PRO A 200 16.41 -4.23 4.64
N ASP A 201 17.70 -4.43 4.61
CA ASP A 201 18.34 -5.46 5.42
C ASP A 201 18.35 -5.06 6.91
N ALA A 202 18.68 -6.02 7.79
CA ALA A 202 18.64 -5.81 9.24
C ALA A 202 19.60 -4.73 9.72
N ASP A 203 20.79 -4.61 9.12
CA ASP A 203 21.79 -3.59 9.46
C ASP A 203 21.31 -2.19 9.08
N THR A 204 20.84 -2.04 7.86
CA THR A 204 20.27 -0.76 7.38
C THR A 204 19.08 -0.32 8.24
N GLN A 205 18.17 -1.24 8.59
CA GLN A 205 17.02 -0.93 9.45
C GLN A 205 17.47 -0.52 10.86
N GLN A 206 18.42 -1.23 11.45
CA GLN A 206 18.98 -0.89 12.77
C GLN A 206 19.61 0.52 12.75
N ARG A 207 20.43 0.83 11.76
CA ARG A 207 21.03 2.14 11.61
C ARG A 207 20.02 3.27 11.39
N LEU A 208 18.94 3.01 10.65
CA LEU A 208 17.79 3.95 10.53
C LEU A 208 17.13 4.17 11.88
N ALA A 209 16.90 3.11 12.65
CA ALA A 209 16.32 3.18 13.99
C ALA A 209 17.23 3.98 14.96
N ASP A 210 18.54 3.80 14.86
CA ASP A 210 19.50 4.55 15.67
C ASP A 210 19.49 6.05 15.34
N VAL A 211 19.38 6.42 14.05
CA VAL A 211 19.20 7.81 13.64
C VAL A 211 17.87 8.35 14.17
N ALA A 212 16.78 7.61 13.98
CA ALA A 212 15.46 8.03 14.43
C ALA A 212 15.44 8.27 15.95
N ARG A 213 16.04 7.37 16.73
CA ARG A 213 16.14 7.49 18.18
C ARG A 213 16.96 8.72 18.60
N ARG A 214 18.14 8.95 18.00
CA ARG A 214 18.99 10.11 18.33
C ARG A 214 18.31 11.45 18.10
N HIS A 215 17.46 11.53 17.08
CA HIS A 215 16.78 12.77 16.69
C HIS A 215 15.33 12.87 17.15
N GLY A 216 14.84 11.89 17.93
CA GLY A 216 13.45 11.87 18.39
C GLY A 216 12.44 11.80 17.22
N VAL A 217 12.76 11.12 16.13
CA VAL A 217 11.87 10.94 14.98
C VAL A 217 10.81 9.93 15.35
N LEU A 218 9.53 10.29 15.21
CA LEU A 218 8.45 9.31 15.27
C LEU A 218 8.46 8.47 13.99
N VAL A 219 8.47 7.16 14.11
CA VAL A 219 8.36 6.28 12.95
C VAL A 219 6.94 5.77 12.81
N LEU A 220 6.34 6.00 11.65
CA LEU A 220 5.07 5.44 11.25
C LEU A 220 5.34 4.24 10.34
N ALA A 221 5.39 3.04 10.94
CA ALA A 221 5.67 1.80 10.25
C ALA A 221 4.38 1.23 9.63
N ASP A 222 4.22 1.37 8.30
CA ASP A 222 3.14 0.74 7.54
C ASP A 222 3.58 -0.65 7.11
N GLU A 223 3.27 -1.64 7.94
CA GLU A 223 3.73 -3.02 7.79
C GLU A 223 2.66 -3.93 7.18
N ILE A 224 1.78 -3.35 6.37
CA ILE A 224 0.66 -4.04 5.72
C ILE A 224 1.09 -5.24 4.87
N TYR A 225 2.35 -5.28 4.40
CA TYR A 225 2.94 -6.37 3.63
C TYR A 225 3.89 -7.27 4.45
N GLY A 226 4.12 -7.00 5.72
CA GLY A 226 5.10 -7.72 6.56
C GLY A 226 4.92 -9.23 6.51
N LEU A 227 3.69 -9.73 6.69
CA LEU A 227 3.36 -11.17 6.62
C LEU A 227 3.51 -11.77 5.22
N LEU A 228 3.64 -10.96 4.18
CA LEU A 228 3.93 -11.38 2.80
C LEU A 228 5.40 -11.23 2.42
N HIS A 229 6.32 -11.11 3.38
CA HIS A 229 7.75 -11.19 3.11
C HIS A 229 8.08 -12.59 2.57
N HIS A 230 8.63 -12.70 1.37
CA HIS A 230 8.70 -13.93 0.58
C HIS A 230 9.46 -15.04 1.29
N ARG A 231 10.53 -14.73 2.00
CA ARG A 231 11.33 -15.68 2.78
C ARG A 231 10.85 -15.86 4.22
N GLY A 232 9.74 -15.22 4.60
CA GLY A 232 9.27 -15.23 5.99
C GLY A 232 10.21 -14.52 6.98
N ALA A 233 11.19 -13.78 6.48
CA ALA A 233 12.22 -13.09 7.28
C ALA A 233 11.84 -11.61 7.51
N TYR A 234 10.53 -11.33 7.67
CA TYR A 234 10.05 -10.01 8.01
C TYR A 234 10.64 -9.54 9.35
N ARG A 235 11.04 -8.27 9.39
CA ARG A 235 11.54 -7.61 10.60
C ARG A 235 10.74 -6.33 10.82
N ALA A 236 9.92 -6.32 11.86
CA ALA A 236 9.18 -5.13 12.26
C ALA A 236 10.13 -3.99 12.66
N PHE A 237 9.81 -2.75 12.29
CA PHE A 237 10.65 -1.60 12.66
C PHE A 237 10.65 -1.37 14.17
N ALA A 238 9.52 -1.64 14.82
CA ALA A 238 9.38 -1.55 16.28
C ALA A 238 10.34 -2.47 17.05
N ARG A 239 10.87 -3.52 16.45
CA ARG A 239 11.89 -4.37 17.06
C ARG A 239 13.18 -3.61 17.36
N ASP A 240 13.53 -2.62 16.52
CA ASP A 240 14.76 -1.84 16.64
C ASP A 240 14.52 -0.50 17.33
N TYR A 241 13.29 0.02 17.31
CA TYR A 241 12.89 1.29 17.92
C TYR A 241 11.46 1.22 18.50
N PRO A 242 11.22 0.35 19.53
CA PRO A 242 9.88 0.14 20.07
C PRO A 242 9.26 1.41 20.68
N GLU A 243 10.08 2.24 21.34
CA GLU A 243 9.61 3.42 22.07
C GLU A 243 9.18 4.59 21.17
N GLY A 244 9.58 4.60 19.89
CA GLY A 244 9.28 5.69 18.96
C GLY A 244 8.57 5.25 17.68
N THR A 245 8.03 4.02 17.65
CA THR A 245 7.39 3.46 16.45
C THR A 245 5.91 3.23 16.67
N VAL A 246 5.06 3.83 15.82
CA VAL A 246 3.66 3.45 15.65
C VAL A 246 3.57 2.47 14.49
N THR A 247 3.06 1.28 14.74
CA THR A 247 2.93 0.23 13.73
C THR A 247 1.50 0.13 13.21
N THR A 248 1.32 0.00 11.89
CA THR A 248 0.02 -0.26 11.26
C THR A 248 0.05 -1.51 10.41
N GLY A 249 -1.08 -2.21 10.38
CA GLY A 249 -1.29 -3.40 9.58
C GLY A 249 -2.77 -3.61 9.28
N GLY A 250 -3.14 -4.83 8.94
CA GLY A 250 -4.54 -5.17 8.72
C GLY A 250 -4.72 -6.36 7.79
N LEU A 251 -5.98 -6.70 7.53
CA LEU A 251 -6.38 -7.90 6.80
C LEU A 251 -6.34 -7.75 5.27
N SER A 252 -6.05 -6.55 4.75
CA SER A 252 -6.23 -6.24 3.32
C SER A 252 -5.34 -7.03 2.38
N LYS A 253 -4.14 -7.43 2.83
CA LYS A 253 -3.12 -8.02 1.94
C LYS A 253 -2.92 -9.51 2.24
N TRP A 254 -2.38 -9.84 3.38
CA TRP A 254 -2.07 -11.23 3.74
C TRP A 254 -3.32 -12.10 3.92
N CYS A 255 -4.43 -11.53 4.39
CA CYS A 255 -5.69 -12.27 4.60
C CYS A 255 -6.61 -12.28 3.38
N GLY A 256 -6.25 -11.58 2.29
CA GLY A 256 -7.10 -11.43 1.10
C GLY A 256 -8.35 -10.55 1.31
N ALA A 257 -8.53 -9.96 2.51
CA ALA A 257 -9.75 -9.31 2.96
C ALA A 257 -9.77 -7.79 2.74
N GLY A 258 -9.20 -7.30 1.64
CA GLY A 258 -9.11 -5.86 1.35
C GLY A 258 -10.46 -5.13 1.35
N GLY A 259 -11.50 -5.79 0.87
CA GLY A 259 -12.87 -5.27 0.84
C GLY A 259 -13.57 -5.21 2.20
N TRP A 260 -13.07 -5.93 3.21
CA TRP A 260 -13.64 -5.93 4.56
C TRP A 260 -13.30 -4.68 5.36
N ARG A 261 -12.30 -3.93 4.93
CA ARG A 261 -11.90 -2.67 5.53
C ARG A 261 -11.58 -2.78 7.02
N LEU A 262 -10.74 -3.73 7.44
CA LEU A 262 -10.23 -3.80 8.81
C LEU A 262 -8.71 -3.62 8.82
N GLY A 263 -8.27 -2.62 9.57
CA GLY A 263 -6.87 -2.35 9.91
C GLY A 263 -6.68 -2.30 11.41
N VAL A 264 -5.44 -2.41 11.82
CA VAL A 264 -5.01 -2.30 13.21
C VAL A 264 -3.82 -1.35 13.30
N MET A 265 -3.73 -0.65 14.42
CA MET A 265 -2.61 0.23 14.76
C MET A 265 -2.21 0.01 16.20
N HIS A 266 -0.94 -0.02 16.48
CA HIS A 266 -0.37 0.02 17.82
C HIS A 266 0.43 1.30 18.00
N ALA A 267 0.07 2.10 19.02
CA ALA A 267 0.80 3.30 19.42
C ALA A 267 1.32 3.09 20.86
N PRO A 268 2.62 2.81 21.06
CA PRO A 268 3.14 2.38 22.34
C PRO A 268 2.97 3.44 23.43
N ALA A 269 2.85 3.01 24.69
CA ALA A 269 2.63 3.88 25.84
C ALA A 269 3.74 4.93 26.02
N SER A 270 4.95 4.64 25.58
CA SER A 270 6.10 5.56 25.57
C SER A 270 5.86 6.87 24.81
N LEU A 271 4.92 6.91 23.86
CA LEU A 271 4.55 8.12 23.12
C LEU A 271 3.56 9.03 23.90
N GLY A 272 3.16 8.61 25.08
CA GLY A 272 2.26 9.37 25.95
C GLY A 272 0.77 9.14 25.68
N ASP A 273 -0.03 9.49 26.67
CA ASP A 273 -1.50 9.30 26.61
C ASP A 273 -2.17 10.33 25.69
N GLU A 274 -1.66 11.55 25.61
CA GLU A 274 -2.28 12.61 24.85
C GLU A 274 -2.40 12.27 23.36
N LEU A 275 -1.34 11.72 22.75
CA LEU A 275 -1.39 11.29 21.36
C LEU A 275 -2.48 10.25 21.14
N PHE A 276 -2.55 9.25 22.02
CA PHE A 276 -3.55 8.18 21.91
C PHE A 276 -4.97 8.70 22.10
N GLN A 277 -5.21 9.61 23.06
CA GLN A 277 -6.53 10.23 23.26
C GLN A 277 -6.95 11.08 22.07
N ARG A 278 -6.04 11.85 21.46
CA ARG A 278 -6.30 12.61 20.22
C ARG A 278 -6.66 11.66 19.06
N LEU A 279 -5.94 10.55 18.93
CA LEU A 279 -6.21 9.53 17.92
C LEU A 279 -7.61 8.90 18.12
N LEU A 280 -8.00 8.58 19.35
CA LEU A 280 -9.34 8.10 19.69
C LEU A 280 -10.42 9.16 19.40
N GLY A 281 -10.13 10.43 19.66
CA GLY A 281 -11.01 11.54 19.28
C GLY A 281 -11.26 11.61 17.78
N VAL A 282 -10.21 11.53 16.95
CA VAL A 282 -10.37 11.46 15.48
C VAL A 282 -11.15 10.23 15.05
N ALA A 283 -10.91 9.07 15.67
CA ALA A 283 -11.63 7.83 15.40
C ALA A 283 -13.13 7.96 15.71
N SER A 284 -13.47 8.54 16.87
CA SER A 284 -14.85 8.80 17.28
C SER A 284 -15.61 9.64 16.26
N GLU A 285 -15.00 10.75 15.80
CA GLU A 285 -15.66 11.72 14.92
C GLU A 285 -15.63 11.36 13.43
N THR A 286 -14.93 10.26 13.06
CA THR A 286 -14.82 9.87 11.64
C THR A 286 -15.48 8.54 11.32
N TRP A 287 -15.19 7.45 12.03
CA TRP A 287 -15.77 6.13 11.72
C TRP A 287 -16.49 5.45 12.89
N SER A 288 -16.43 6.01 14.10
CA SER A 288 -16.99 5.47 15.34
C SER A 288 -16.47 4.06 15.69
N SER A 289 -16.81 3.05 14.88
CA SER A 289 -16.29 1.67 15.03
C SER A 289 -16.31 0.94 13.70
N VAL A 290 -15.42 -0.04 13.54
CA VAL A 290 -15.49 -1.00 12.43
C VAL A 290 -16.67 -1.94 12.64
N ALA A 291 -17.31 -2.39 11.55
CA ALA A 291 -18.46 -3.27 11.57
C ALA A 291 -18.28 -4.49 12.49
N SER A 292 -19.27 -4.75 13.34
CA SER A 292 -19.22 -5.80 14.35
C SER A 292 -18.92 -7.20 13.78
N PRO A 293 -19.58 -7.67 12.71
CA PRO A 293 -19.27 -8.98 12.11
C PRO A 293 -17.83 -9.09 11.61
N ILE A 294 -17.27 -8.00 11.10
CA ILE A 294 -15.87 -7.97 10.60
C ILE A 294 -14.87 -8.09 11.75
N GLN A 295 -15.14 -7.46 12.90
CA GLN A 295 -14.28 -7.59 14.07
C GLN A 295 -14.30 -9.01 14.64
N GLN A 296 -15.46 -9.72 14.60
CA GLN A 296 -15.54 -11.13 14.97
C GLN A 296 -14.70 -12.01 14.02
N ALA A 297 -14.84 -11.81 12.73
CA ALA A 297 -14.03 -12.53 11.73
C ALA A 297 -12.52 -12.26 11.89
N ALA A 298 -12.15 -11.03 12.26
CA ALA A 298 -10.76 -10.64 12.50
C ALA A 298 -10.16 -11.41 13.72
N MET A 299 -10.93 -11.72 14.75
CA MET A 299 -10.42 -12.55 15.86
C MET A 299 -9.92 -13.91 15.38
N THR A 300 -10.64 -14.53 14.44
CA THR A 300 -10.20 -15.79 13.81
C THR A 300 -8.98 -15.59 12.93
N ALA A 301 -8.94 -14.52 12.14
CA ALA A 301 -7.80 -14.23 11.29
C ALA A 301 -6.50 -13.97 12.09
N TYR A 302 -6.58 -13.33 13.26
CA TYR A 302 -5.46 -13.10 14.18
C TYR A 302 -5.24 -14.24 15.20
N THR A 303 -5.77 -15.44 14.94
CA THR A 303 -5.50 -16.63 15.76
C THR A 303 -4.39 -17.45 15.10
N PRO A 304 -3.20 -17.55 15.73
CA PRO A 304 -2.12 -18.41 15.23
C PRO A 304 -2.56 -19.88 15.16
N GLY A 305 -2.06 -20.60 14.17
CA GLY A 305 -2.31 -22.03 14.04
C GLY A 305 -1.82 -22.58 12.71
N PRO A 306 -1.72 -23.90 12.58
CA PRO A 306 -1.12 -24.55 11.41
C PRO A 306 -1.84 -24.24 10.09
N GLU A 307 -3.15 -23.99 10.12
CA GLU A 307 -3.92 -23.61 8.93
C GLU A 307 -3.55 -22.21 8.43
N LEU A 308 -3.40 -21.25 9.34
CA LEU A 308 -2.93 -19.90 8.99
C LEU A 308 -1.49 -19.92 8.51
N ASP A 309 -0.63 -20.69 9.17
CA ASP A 309 0.78 -20.82 8.79
C ASP A 309 0.92 -21.41 7.38
N ALA A 310 0.18 -22.46 7.06
CA ALA A 310 0.15 -23.06 5.73
C ALA A 310 -0.36 -22.09 4.66
N TYR A 311 -1.43 -21.35 4.97
CA TYR A 311 -2.01 -20.32 4.09
C TYR A 311 -0.99 -19.22 3.78
N LEU A 312 -0.29 -18.68 4.77
CA LEU A 312 0.73 -17.65 4.61
C LEU A 312 1.97 -18.18 3.88
N GLN A 313 2.44 -19.38 4.25
CA GLN A 313 3.60 -20.00 3.61
C GLN A 313 3.38 -20.21 2.11
N ARG A 314 2.20 -20.71 1.74
CA ARG A 314 1.87 -20.94 0.32
C ARG A 314 1.77 -19.62 -0.46
N GLN A 315 1.13 -18.59 0.08
CA GLN A 315 1.10 -17.26 -0.54
C GLN A 315 2.50 -16.71 -0.82
N ARG A 316 3.38 -16.77 0.21
CA ARG A 316 4.77 -16.30 0.10
C ARG A 316 5.52 -17.03 -1.00
N ALA A 317 5.40 -18.36 -1.06
CA ALA A 317 6.06 -19.19 -2.08
C ALA A 317 5.58 -18.84 -3.49
N VAL A 318 4.25 -18.72 -3.69
CA VAL A 318 3.65 -18.34 -4.98
C VAL A 318 4.13 -16.95 -5.41
N LEU A 319 4.06 -15.96 -4.52
CA LEU A 319 4.46 -14.58 -4.85
C LEU A 319 5.96 -14.46 -5.11
N ALA A 320 6.80 -15.19 -4.37
CA ALA A 320 8.24 -15.22 -4.59
C ALA A 320 8.61 -15.75 -5.98
N GLU A 321 7.98 -16.88 -6.39
CA GLU A 321 8.26 -17.53 -7.67
C GLU A 321 7.81 -16.64 -8.85
N ILE A 322 6.59 -16.11 -8.80
CA ILE A 322 6.05 -15.21 -9.84
C ILE A 322 6.87 -13.93 -9.93
N GLY A 323 7.09 -13.25 -8.79
CA GLY A 323 7.83 -11.99 -8.73
C GLY A 323 9.28 -12.14 -9.19
N GLY A 324 9.94 -13.25 -8.81
CA GLY A 324 11.28 -13.59 -9.27
C GLY A 324 11.36 -13.82 -10.78
N TRP A 325 10.41 -14.57 -11.34
CA TRP A 325 10.31 -14.79 -12.79
C TRP A 325 10.06 -13.50 -13.55
N CYS A 326 9.10 -12.67 -13.13
CA CYS A 326 8.82 -11.39 -13.76
C CYS A 326 10.05 -10.48 -13.77
N ALA A 327 10.75 -10.37 -12.63
CA ALA A 327 11.96 -9.55 -12.53
C ALA A 327 13.08 -10.08 -13.44
N ALA A 328 13.31 -11.40 -13.47
CA ALA A 328 14.32 -12.00 -14.35
C ALA A 328 14.03 -11.77 -15.82
N ARG A 329 12.76 -11.91 -16.23
CA ARG A 329 12.35 -11.72 -17.63
C ARG A 329 12.49 -10.27 -18.08
N LEU A 330 12.12 -9.31 -17.24
CA LEU A 330 12.30 -7.87 -17.51
C LEU A 330 13.77 -7.50 -17.59
N ASN A 331 14.62 -8.01 -16.68
CA ASN A 331 16.07 -7.78 -16.72
C ASN A 331 16.69 -8.35 -17.98
N ALA A 332 16.28 -9.53 -18.45
CA ALA A 332 16.75 -10.12 -19.71
C ALA A 332 16.42 -9.24 -20.92
N ALA A 333 15.38 -8.44 -20.86
CA ALA A 333 15.00 -7.45 -21.87
C ALA A 333 15.63 -6.06 -21.64
N GLY A 334 16.57 -5.92 -20.70
CA GLY A 334 17.24 -4.65 -20.40
C GLY A 334 16.41 -3.66 -19.56
N VAL A 335 15.32 -4.10 -18.94
CA VAL A 335 14.54 -3.30 -17.98
C VAL A 335 15.01 -3.62 -16.57
N ARG A 336 15.75 -2.69 -15.96
CA ARG A 336 16.34 -2.91 -14.64
C ARG A 336 15.23 -3.13 -13.59
N THR A 337 15.24 -4.28 -12.94
CA THR A 337 14.20 -4.68 -11.99
C THR A 337 14.80 -5.45 -10.83
N HIS A 338 14.70 -4.94 -9.60
CA HIS A 338 15.06 -5.70 -8.41
C HIS A 338 14.06 -6.83 -8.19
N ALA A 339 14.55 -8.02 -7.81
CA ALA A 339 13.67 -9.08 -7.32
C ALA A 339 13.02 -8.64 -6.00
N PRO A 340 11.71 -8.88 -5.81
CA PRO A 340 11.00 -8.39 -4.64
C PRO A 340 11.32 -9.21 -3.39
N ASP A 341 11.40 -8.54 -2.23
CA ASP A 341 11.56 -9.18 -0.94
C ASP A 341 10.21 -9.60 -0.33
N GLY A 342 9.10 -8.97 -0.79
CA GLY A 342 7.76 -9.25 -0.28
C GLY A 342 6.65 -8.50 -1.01
N GLY A 343 5.42 -8.74 -0.58
CA GLY A 343 4.25 -8.20 -1.27
C GLY A 343 4.11 -8.76 -2.68
N PHE A 344 3.65 -7.93 -3.61
CA PHE A 344 3.36 -8.35 -4.98
C PHE A 344 3.60 -7.22 -6.00
N TYR A 345 4.64 -6.41 -5.75
CA TYR A 345 5.03 -5.31 -6.63
C TYR A 345 6.44 -5.47 -7.14
N LEU A 346 6.64 -4.94 -8.34
CA LEU A 346 7.93 -4.62 -8.93
C LEU A 346 7.95 -3.13 -9.29
N PHE A 347 9.16 -2.57 -9.33
CA PHE A 347 9.35 -1.17 -9.75
C PHE A 347 10.40 -1.10 -10.87
N PRO A 348 10.04 -1.54 -12.08
CA PRO A 348 10.91 -1.57 -13.24
C PRO A 348 11.37 -0.17 -13.66
N ASP A 349 12.65 -0.05 -14.03
CA ASP A 349 13.28 1.16 -14.55
C ASP A 349 13.74 0.94 -16.01
N PHE A 350 13.17 1.70 -16.92
CA PHE A 350 13.43 1.66 -18.37
C PHE A 350 14.56 2.59 -18.79
N ALA A 351 15.41 3.05 -17.89
CA ALA A 351 16.49 3.99 -18.18
C ALA A 351 17.43 3.51 -19.30
N MET A 352 17.68 2.20 -19.40
CA MET A 352 18.51 1.61 -20.46
C MET A 352 17.91 1.80 -21.85
N HIS A 353 16.60 1.93 -21.96
CA HIS A 353 15.87 2.15 -23.21
C HIS A 353 15.61 3.63 -23.51
N ARG A 354 16.13 4.57 -22.70
CA ARG A 354 15.82 6.01 -22.77
C ARG A 354 15.96 6.58 -24.18
N ARG A 355 17.05 6.27 -24.91
CA ARG A 355 17.28 6.78 -26.27
C ARG A 355 16.23 6.30 -27.27
N ARG A 356 15.91 5.01 -27.23
CA ARG A 356 14.87 4.38 -28.05
C ARG A 356 13.49 4.90 -27.74
N LEU A 357 13.14 5.03 -26.46
CA LEU A 357 11.86 5.59 -26.04
C LEU A 357 11.72 7.06 -26.45
N ALA A 358 12.79 7.85 -26.33
CA ALA A 358 12.80 9.24 -26.78
C ALA A 358 12.54 9.39 -28.28
N SER A 359 13.11 8.51 -29.16
CA SER A 359 12.81 8.52 -30.60
C SER A 359 11.35 8.19 -30.93
N ARG A 360 10.64 7.54 -30.02
CA ARG A 360 9.19 7.27 -30.08
C ARG A 360 8.33 8.36 -29.41
N GLY A 361 8.94 9.49 -28.99
CA GLY A 361 8.26 10.60 -28.30
C GLY A 361 7.89 10.29 -26.85
N ILE A 362 8.61 9.37 -26.18
CA ILE A 362 8.38 8.99 -24.78
C ILE A 362 9.53 9.55 -23.93
N ALA A 363 9.26 10.59 -23.16
CA ALA A 363 10.23 11.26 -22.28
C ALA A 363 9.90 11.13 -20.80
N THR A 364 8.65 10.79 -20.46
CA THR A 364 8.14 10.71 -19.09
C THR A 364 7.56 9.36 -18.77
N SER A 365 7.50 9.04 -17.46
CA SER A 365 6.86 7.80 -16.98
C SER A 365 5.35 7.74 -17.29
N ARG A 366 4.66 8.89 -17.38
CA ARG A 366 3.24 8.95 -17.77
C ARG A 366 3.05 8.62 -19.26
N GLU A 367 3.90 9.16 -20.12
CA GLU A 367 3.88 8.82 -21.55
C GLU A 367 4.19 7.34 -21.76
N LEU A 368 5.17 6.80 -21.02
CA LEU A 368 5.54 5.39 -21.07
C LEU A 368 4.34 4.49 -20.71
N THR A 369 3.67 4.74 -19.59
CA THR A 369 2.53 3.91 -19.15
C THR A 369 1.33 4.04 -20.09
N ARG A 370 1.06 5.25 -20.62
CA ARG A 370 0.01 5.46 -21.62
C ARG A 370 0.28 4.67 -22.89
N ARG A 371 1.51 4.74 -23.44
CA ARG A 371 1.87 4.04 -24.66
C ARG A 371 1.86 2.51 -24.49
N LEU A 372 2.28 2.01 -23.33
CA LEU A 372 2.16 0.57 -23.00
C LEU A 372 0.70 0.11 -22.94
N LEU A 373 -0.19 0.94 -22.40
CA LEU A 373 -1.61 0.63 -22.40
C LEU A 373 -2.20 0.65 -23.80
N ASP A 374 -1.96 1.71 -24.56
CA ASP A 374 -2.55 1.91 -25.88
C ASP A 374 -2.04 0.91 -26.91
N GLU A 375 -0.75 0.54 -26.89
CA GLU A 375 -0.08 -0.23 -27.93
C GLU A 375 0.13 -1.71 -27.58
N ALA A 376 0.19 -2.03 -26.28
CA ALA A 376 0.44 -3.39 -25.79
C ALA A 376 -0.67 -3.93 -24.87
N GLY A 377 -1.66 -3.11 -24.52
CA GLY A 377 -2.72 -3.49 -23.60
C GLY A 377 -2.24 -3.67 -22.14
N VAL A 378 -1.09 -3.08 -21.77
CA VAL A 378 -0.49 -3.27 -20.44
C VAL A 378 -0.79 -2.09 -19.54
N ALA A 379 -1.64 -2.29 -18.54
CA ALA A 379 -2.02 -1.28 -17.55
C ALA A 379 -1.00 -1.24 -16.39
N LEU A 380 -0.26 -0.14 -16.28
CA LEU A 380 0.77 0.12 -15.26
C LEU A 380 0.55 1.48 -14.60
N LEU A 381 1.20 1.74 -13.48
CA LEU A 381 1.23 3.08 -12.89
C LEU A 381 2.59 3.75 -13.09
N PRO A 382 2.61 5.04 -13.47
CA PRO A 382 3.86 5.76 -13.68
C PRO A 382 4.61 6.01 -12.38
N GLY A 383 5.94 5.99 -12.40
CA GLY A 383 6.77 6.28 -11.23
C GLY A 383 6.52 7.68 -10.65
N SER A 384 6.14 8.64 -11.49
CA SER A 384 5.77 10.00 -11.03
C SER A 384 4.57 10.02 -10.09
N ALA A 385 3.64 9.05 -10.16
CA ALA A 385 2.55 8.91 -9.21
C ALA A 385 3.04 8.53 -7.79
N PHE A 386 4.24 7.96 -7.68
CA PHE A 386 4.88 7.55 -6.42
C PHE A 386 5.94 8.55 -5.94
N GLY A 387 5.96 9.76 -6.52
CA GLY A 387 6.87 10.83 -6.12
C GLY A 387 8.22 10.84 -6.85
N CYS A 388 8.44 9.99 -7.84
CA CYS A 388 9.63 10.08 -8.69
C CYS A 388 9.56 11.28 -9.66
N PRO A 389 10.69 11.83 -10.10
CA PRO A 389 10.73 12.81 -11.18
C PRO A 389 10.01 12.27 -12.44
N PRO A 390 9.21 13.09 -13.15
CA PRO A 390 8.47 12.65 -14.34
C PRO A 390 9.33 12.03 -15.43
N GLU A 391 10.55 12.54 -15.62
CA GLU A 391 11.54 12.07 -16.60
C GLU A 391 12.24 10.76 -16.20
N GLN A 392 12.05 10.30 -14.98
CA GLN A 392 12.51 8.97 -14.55
C GLN A 392 11.53 7.92 -15.07
N LEU A 393 12.02 7.10 -16.02
CA LEU A 393 11.19 6.13 -16.74
C LEU A 393 10.94 4.88 -15.90
N THR A 394 10.40 5.06 -14.69
CA THR A 394 10.02 3.98 -13.78
C THR A 394 8.52 3.75 -13.79
N VAL A 395 8.11 2.52 -13.50
CA VAL A 395 6.69 2.15 -13.40
C VAL A 395 6.47 1.21 -12.21
N ARG A 396 5.26 1.22 -11.63
CA ARG A 396 4.85 0.15 -10.72
C ARG A 396 4.11 -0.92 -11.48
N LEU A 397 4.52 -2.17 -11.29
CA LEU A 397 3.92 -3.38 -11.79
C LEU A 397 3.42 -4.22 -10.59
N ALA A 398 2.11 -4.46 -10.50
CA ALA A 398 1.51 -5.38 -9.54
C ALA A 398 1.25 -6.72 -10.24
N TYR A 399 2.06 -7.74 -9.95
CA TYR A 399 1.98 -9.05 -10.63
C TYR A 399 0.91 -9.96 -10.00
N VAL A 400 -0.34 -9.47 -9.97
CA VAL A 400 -1.49 -10.11 -9.32
C VAL A 400 -2.63 -10.49 -10.28
N ASP A 401 -2.39 -10.44 -11.58
CA ASP A 401 -3.39 -10.77 -12.60
C ASP A 401 -3.49 -12.29 -12.80
N PHE A 402 -3.94 -13.01 -11.75
CA PHE A 402 -4.14 -14.45 -11.73
C PHE A 402 -5.13 -14.89 -10.63
N GLU A 403 -5.68 -16.10 -10.77
CA GLU A 403 -6.58 -16.70 -9.78
C GLU A 403 -5.78 -17.41 -8.67
N GLY A 404 -5.59 -16.72 -7.55
CA GLY A 404 -4.77 -17.21 -6.44
C GLY A 404 -5.34 -18.42 -5.71
N GLY A 405 -6.65 -18.67 -5.78
CA GLY A 405 -7.29 -19.83 -5.14
C GLY A 405 -6.77 -21.16 -5.68
N GLU A 406 -6.59 -21.27 -6.99
CA GLU A 406 -6.03 -22.47 -7.63
C GLU A 406 -4.59 -22.73 -7.17
N LEU A 407 -3.78 -21.66 -7.07
CA LEU A 407 -2.40 -21.76 -6.66
C LEU A 407 -2.21 -22.07 -5.17
N LEU A 408 -3.18 -21.71 -4.32
CA LEU A 408 -3.18 -22.11 -2.92
C LEU A 408 -3.48 -23.61 -2.75
N ALA A 409 -4.37 -24.14 -3.60
CA ALA A 409 -4.83 -25.53 -3.51
C ALA A 409 -3.84 -26.56 -4.06
N THR A 410 -2.88 -26.14 -4.89
CA THR A 410 -1.94 -27.05 -5.55
C THR A 410 -0.56 -27.00 -4.91
N SER A 411 0.12 -28.16 -4.83
CA SER A 411 1.55 -28.26 -4.49
C SER A 411 2.46 -28.28 -5.73
N GLY A 412 1.86 -28.12 -6.93
CA GLY A 412 2.57 -28.19 -8.20
C GLY A 412 3.39 -26.94 -8.53
N GLU A 413 4.07 -26.99 -9.68
CA GLU A 413 4.83 -25.90 -10.27
C GLU A 413 3.93 -24.67 -10.50
N VAL A 414 4.31 -23.52 -9.94
CA VAL A 414 3.52 -22.29 -10.02
C VAL A 414 3.54 -21.72 -11.43
N LEU A 415 4.73 -21.58 -12.02
CA LEU A 415 4.91 -20.96 -13.34
C LEU A 415 4.27 -21.75 -14.50
N GLY A 416 4.11 -23.07 -14.36
CA GLY A 416 3.43 -23.92 -15.34
C GLY A 416 1.89 -23.80 -15.30
N SER A 417 1.31 -23.21 -14.25
CA SER A 417 -0.14 -23.12 -14.08
C SER A 417 -0.82 -22.28 -15.18
N PRO A 418 -1.95 -22.77 -15.73
CA PRO A 418 -2.75 -22.01 -16.70
C PRO A 418 -3.28 -20.68 -16.16
N THR A 419 -3.51 -20.57 -14.85
CA THR A 419 -3.99 -19.33 -14.21
C THR A 419 -3.00 -18.17 -14.35
N LEU A 420 -1.69 -18.43 -14.54
CA LEU A 420 -0.68 -17.43 -14.76
C LEU A 420 -0.54 -16.97 -16.22
N ARG A 421 -1.39 -17.46 -17.12
CA ARG A 421 -1.30 -17.08 -18.54
C ARG A 421 -1.32 -15.56 -18.73
N GLN A 422 -2.27 -14.86 -18.09
CA GLN A 422 -2.40 -13.40 -18.19
C GLN A 422 -1.14 -12.70 -17.70
N THR A 423 -0.61 -13.09 -16.55
CA THR A 423 0.62 -12.49 -16.01
C THR A 423 1.81 -12.72 -16.94
N ARG A 424 1.99 -13.95 -17.45
CA ARG A 424 3.10 -14.27 -18.37
C ARG A 424 3.00 -13.50 -19.69
N GLU A 425 1.83 -13.56 -20.34
CA GLU A 425 1.61 -12.87 -21.61
C GLU A 425 1.72 -11.34 -21.46
N GLY A 426 1.30 -10.78 -20.30
CA GLY A 426 1.47 -9.35 -20.05
C GLY A 426 2.93 -8.93 -19.88
N ILE A 427 3.77 -9.76 -19.25
CA ILE A 427 5.23 -9.51 -19.20
C ILE A 427 5.86 -9.62 -20.59
N GLU A 428 5.50 -10.66 -21.37
CA GLU A 428 5.99 -10.79 -22.75
C GLU A 428 5.51 -9.63 -23.63
N ALA A 429 4.28 -9.14 -23.46
CA ALA A 429 3.79 -7.98 -24.19
C ALA A 429 4.62 -6.71 -23.94
N ILE A 430 5.16 -6.51 -22.74
CA ILE A 430 6.10 -5.42 -22.45
C ILE A 430 7.40 -5.62 -23.23
N VAL A 431 7.93 -6.86 -23.22
CA VAL A 431 9.20 -7.20 -23.89
C VAL A 431 9.06 -7.04 -25.39
N ASP A 432 8.03 -7.64 -26.00
CA ASP A 432 7.75 -7.54 -27.43
C ASP A 432 7.54 -6.08 -27.87
N TRP A 433 6.88 -5.27 -27.02
CA TRP A 433 6.67 -3.85 -27.29
C TRP A 433 7.99 -3.06 -27.31
N LEU A 434 8.94 -3.41 -26.45
CA LEU A 434 10.28 -2.81 -26.43
C LEU A 434 11.10 -3.23 -27.67
N GLU A 435 10.88 -4.39 -28.24
CA GLU A 435 11.60 -4.90 -29.40
C GLU A 435 11.06 -4.36 -30.75
N ARG A 436 9.84 -3.81 -30.76
CA ARG A 436 9.27 -3.17 -32.00
C ARG A 436 10.08 -1.96 -32.39
N ASP A 437 10.38 -1.85 -33.68
CA ASP A 437 11.13 -0.72 -34.31
C ASP A 437 10.38 0.62 -34.20
#